data_321bb1d307ee133654ec53601d66d84b
#
_entry.id   321bb1d307ee133654ec53601d66d84b
#
_cell.length_a   1.000
_cell.length_b   1.000
_cell.length_c   1.000
_cell.angle_alpha   90.00
_cell.angle_beta   90.00
_cell.angle_gamma   90.00
#
_symmetry.space_group_name_H-M   'P 1'
#
loop_
_entity.id
_entity.type
_entity.pdbx_description
1 polymer ?
#
loop_
_entity_poly.entity_id
_entity_poly.type
_entity_poly.pdbx_seq_one_letter_code
_entity_poly.pdbx_strand_id
1 'polypeptide(L)'
;VPVEALAEAALSERDPNVAGALRWALAQSGEGGLALLAEGLGSSAAEVRKRAVQSIAEIPNDKATALLRDALAHPDIVVRRYAAVALGARGAADAIPTLIGMIVEETNDVDAADALSALASRPAAADQIAARLVDCLADGTVRSSARRRLTQALADIPGNTASRALADLSHDEDRAVALTAAYILGIRDAR
;
A
#
# COMPACT_ATOMS: atom_id res chain seq x y z
N VAL A 1 -0.26 -32.79 2.27
CA VAL A 1 0.29 -32.32 0.99
C VAL A 1 1.61 -31.63 1.30
N PRO A 2 2.70 -31.90 0.57
CA PRO A 2 3.95 -31.16 0.73
C PRO A 2 3.74 -29.65 0.48
N VAL A 3 4.39 -28.81 1.27
CA VAL A 3 4.20 -27.34 1.18
C VAL A 3 4.70 -26.80 -0.17
N GLU A 4 5.71 -27.41 -0.72
CA GLU A 4 6.24 -27.09 -2.05
C GLU A 4 5.17 -27.31 -3.13
N ALA A 5 4.41 -28.40 -3.06
CA ALA A 5 3.32 -28.66 -4.00
C ALA A 5 2.17 -27.64 -3.88
N LEU A 6 1.92 -27.13 -2.66
CA LEU A 6 0.97 -26.03 -2.46
C LEU A 6 1.49 -24.73 -3.10
N ALA A 7 2.78 -24.43 -2.96
CA ALA A 7 3.39 -23.26 -3.56
C ALA A 7 3.37 -23.32 -5.11
N GLU A 8 3.73 -24.47 -5.70
CA GLU A 8 3.65 -24.69 -7.15
C GLU A 8 2.20 -24.51 -7.67
N ALA A 9 1.23 -25.10 -6.97
CA ALA A 9 -0.17 -24.95 -7.31
C ALA A 9 -0.62 -23.48 -7.22
N ALA A 10 -0.24 -22.76 -6.18
CA ALA A 10 -0.58 -21.34 -6.00
C ALA A 10 0.01 -20.47 -7.11
N LEU A 11 1.19 -20.78 -7.62
CA LEU A 11 1.82 -20.07 -8.73
C LEU A 11 1.17 -20.33 -10.09
N SER A 12 0.55 -21.49 -10.28
CA SER A 12 -0.03 -21.92 -11.56
C SER A 12 -1.56 -21.80 -11.63
N GLU A 13 -2.26 -21.76 -10.49
CA GLU A 13 -3.72 -21.79 -10.44
C GLU A 13 -4.35 -20.55 -11.12
N ARG A 14 -5.39 -20.78 -11.91
CA ARG A 14 -6.12 -19.75 -12.66
C ARG A 14 -7.47 -19.40 -12.06
N ASP A 15 -8.10 -20.33 -11.35
CA ASP A 15 -9.36 -20.07 -10.67
C ASP A 15 -9.10 -19.21 -9.42
N PRO A 16 -9.72 -18.00 -9.31
CA PRO A 16 -9.46 -17.11 -8.19
C PRO A 16 -9.84 -17.69 -6.82
N ASN A 17 -10.89 -18.52 -6.76
CA ASN A 17 -11.34 -19.14 -5.51
C ASN A 17 -10.36 -20.21 -5.04
N VAL A 18 -9.92 -21.06 -5.98
CA VAL A 18 -8.91 -22.10 -5.69
C VAL A 18 -7.58 -21.45 -5.33
N ALA A 19 -7.15 -20.43 -6.07
CA ALA A 19 -5.94 -19.66 -5.75
C ALA A 19 -6.02 -19.02 -4.34
N GLY A 20 -7.18 -18.49 -3.94
CA GLY A 20 -7.41 -17.99 -2.59
C GLY A 20 -7.25 -19.06 -1.52
N ALA A 21 -7.85 -20.24 -1.72
CA ALA A 21 -7.72 -21.36 -0.79
C ALA A 21 -6.26 -21.87 -0.68
N LEU A 22 -5.53 -21.90 -1.78
CA LEU A 22 -4.11 -22.30 -1.79
C LEU A 22 -3.25 -21.29 -1.02
N ARG A 23 -3.45 -19.98 -1.23
CA ARG A 23 -2.74 -18.94 -0.45
C ARG A 23 -3.02 -19.04 1.04
N TRP A 24 -4.30 -19.24 1.40
CA TRP A 24 -4.68 -19.46 2.80
C TRP A 24 -3.96 -20.68 3.39
N ALA A 25 -3.92 -21.82 2.68
CA ALA A 25 -3.23 -23.02 3.10
C ALA A 25 -1.72 -22.79 3.27
N LEU A 26 -1.10 -22.04 2.36
CA LEU A 26 0.31 -21.65 2.44
C LEU A 26 0.56 -20.77 3.69
N ALA A 27 -0.31 -19.82 3.96
CA ALA A 27 -0.20 -18.96 5.15
C ALA A 27 -0.20 -19.77 6.45
N GLN A 28 -0.95 -20.88 6.50
CA GLN A 28 -0.97 -21.80 7.65
C GLN A 28 0.24 -22.75 7.71
N SER A 29 0.94 -22.92 6.59
CA SER A 29 2.07 -23.87 6.49
C SER A 29 3.43 -23.28 6.90
N GLY A 30 3.47 -22.01 7.28
CA GLY A 30 4.69 -21.34 7.75
C GLY A 30 5.66 -21.00 6.61
N GLU A 31 6.93 -21.40 6.73
CA GLU A 31 8.01 -20.94 5.85
C GLU A 31 8.28 -21.85 4.65
N GLY A 32 7.74 -23.07 4.63
CA GLY A 32 8.15 -24.13 3.71
C GLY A 32 8.02 -23.77 2.22
N GLY A 33 7.04 -22.95 1.84
CA GLY A 33 6.83 -22.53 0.46
C GLY A 33 7.57 -21.24 0.04
N LEU A 34 8.19 -20.51 0.98
CA LEU A 34 8.75 -19.18 0.69
C LEU A 34 9.86 -19.18 -0.35
N ALA A 35 10.70 -20.21 -0.40
CA ALA A 35 11.78 -20.28 -1.38
C ALA A 35 11.22 -20.33 -2.82
N LEU A 36 10.23 -21.20 -3.07
CA LEU A 36 9.56 -21.30 -4.37
C LEU A 36 8.80 -20.01 -4.74
N LEU A 37 8.15 -19.37 -3.76
CA LEU A 37 7.48 -18.09 -3.99
C LEU A 37 8.48 -16.99 -4.31
N ALA A 38 9.66 -16.96 -3.66
CA ALA A 38 10.73 -16.02 -3.95
C ALA A 38 11.29 -16.23 -5.39
N GLU A 39 11.48 -17.48 -5.82
CA GLU A 39 11.81 -17.79 -7.22
C GLU A 39 10.72 -17.31 -8.17
N GLY A 40 9.46 -17.47 -7.80
CA GLY A 40 8.30 -16.98 -8.56
C GLY A 40 8.31 -15.47 -8.80
N LEU A 41 8.88 -14.66 -7.89
CA LEU A 41 9.07 -13.21 -8.10
C LEU A 41 10.02 -12.94 -9.28
N GLY A 42 11.00 -13.79 -9.53
CA GLY A 42 11.94 -13.68 -10.65
C GLY A 42 11.41 -14.24 -11.99
N SER A 43 10.19 -14.76 -12.04
CA SER A 43 9.62 -15.36 -13.25
C SER A 43 9.49 -14.34 -14.39
N SER A 44 9.73 -14.78 -15.63
CA SER A 44 9.46 -14.00 -16.84
C SER A 44 7.95 -13.74 -17.04
N ALA A 45 7.08 -14.61 -16.52
CA ALA A 45 5.64 -14.50 -16.64
C ALA A 45 5.06 -13.56 -15.56
N ALA A 46 4.44 -12.45 -15.98
CA ALA A 46 3.88 -11.44 -15.07
C ALA A 46 2.83 -12.01 -14.10
N GLU A 47 1.99 -12.95 -14.57
CA GLU A 47 0.99 -13.58 -13.71
C GLU A 47 1.61 -14.47 -12.62
N VAL A 48 2.74 -15.11 -12.88
CA VAL A 48 3.46 -15.88 -11.87
C VAL A 48 4.05 -14.94 -10.82
N ARG A 49 4.68 -13.83 -11.23
CA ARG A 49 5.21 -12.83 -10.30
C ARG A 49 4.11 -12.26 -9.40
N LYS A 50 2.96 -11.91 -9.99
CA LYS A 50 1.79 -11.43 -9.26
C LYS A 50 1.29 -12.43 -8.23
N ARG A 51 1.13 -13.71 -8.60
CA ARG A 51 0.70 -14.75 -7.67
C ARG A 51 1.72 -15.00 -6.57
N ALA A 52 3.00 -14.91 -6.90
CA ALA A 52 4.08 -15.05 -5.93
C ALA A 52 3.98 -13.98 -4.84
N VAL A 53 3.92 -12.69 -5.22
CA VAL A 53 3.83 -11.60 -4.24
C VAL A 53 2.53 -11.66 -3.43
N GLN A 54 1.40 -12.03 -4.04
CA GLN A 54 0.13 -12.23 -3.32
C GLN A 54 0.24 -13.35 -2.28
N SER A 55 0.87 -14.46 -2.62
CA SER A 55 1.05 -15.58 -1.68
C SER A 55 1.99 -15.19 -0.53
N ILE A 56 3.11 -14.52 -0.81
CA ILE A 56 4.03 -14.01 0.21
C ILE A 56 3.33 -13.00 1.13
N ALA A 57 2.46 -12.16 0.58
CA ALA A 57 1.70 -11.16 1.34
C ALA A 57 0.80 -11.77 2.43
N GLU A 58 0.29 -12.96 2.22
CA GLU A 58 -0.59 -13.63 3.18
C GLU A 58 0.18 -14.43 4.26
N ILE A 59 1.48 -14.70 4.09
CA ILE A 59 2.27 -15.46 5.07
C ILE A 59 2.74 -14.55 6.21
N PRO A 60 2.26 -14.74 7.47
CA PRO A 60 2.47 -13.78 8.56
C PRO A 60 3.78 -14.05 9.33
N ASN A 61 4.93 -13.98 8.67
CA ASN A 61 6.23 -14.16 9.32
C ASN A 61 7.29 -13.16 8.86
N ASP A 62 8.41 -13.10 9.59
CA ASP A 62 9.48 -12.13 9.35
C ASP A 62 10.21 -12.36 8.02
N LYS A 63 10.35 -13.61 7.59
CA LYS A 63 11.00 -13.93 6.31
C LYS A 63 10.14 -13.46 5.13
N ALA A 64 8.82 -13.68 5.18
CA ALA A 64 7.90 -13.15 4.19
C ALA A 64 7.93 -11.61 4.18
N THR A 65 8.00 -10.99 5.37
CA THR A 65 8.13 -9.52 5.48
C THR A 65 9.43 -9.00 4.88
N ALA A 66 10.55 -9.72 5.04
CA ALA A 66 11.81 -9.37 4.40
C ALA A 66 11.71 -9.45 2.87
N LEU A 67 11.14 -10.53 2.32
CA LEU A 67 10.91 -10.67 0.88
C LEU A 67 10.00 -9.55 0.32
N LEU A 68 9.00 -9.11 1.06
CA LEU A 68 8.16 -7.98 0.65
C LEU A 68 8.94 -6.66 0.66
N ARG A 69 9.87 -6.44 1.60
CA ARG A 69 10.76 -5.26 1.58
C ARG A 69 11.64 -5.25 0.35
N ASP A 70 12.26 -6.38 0.02
CA ASP A 70 13.07 -6.51 -1.20
C ASP A 70 12.20 -6.28 -2.46
N ALA A 71 10.94 -6.72 -2.43
CA ALA A 71 9.99 -6.56 -3.52
C ALA A 71 9.56 -5.09 -3.76
N LEU A 72 9.78 -4.15 -2.81
CA LEU A 72 9.56 -2.71 -3.05
C LEU A 72 10.49 -2.14 -4.15
N ALA A 73 11.64 -2.75 -4.38
CA ALA A 73 12.57 -2.37 -5.44
C ALA A 73 12.40 -3.20 -6.73
N HIS A 74 11.40 -4.06 -6.81
CA HIS A 74 11.20 -4.95 -7.94
C HIS A 74 10.91 -4.17 -9.24
N PRO A 75 11.44 -4.58 -10.43
CA PRO A 75 11.19 -3.89 -11.70
C PRO A 75 9.70 -3.87 -12.10
N ASP A 76 8.95 -4.93 -11.79
CA ASP A 76 7.51 -5.00 -12.05
C ASP A 76 6.72 -4.16 -11.03
N ILE A 77 6.00 -3.15 -11.53
CA ILE A 77 5.21 -2.25 -10.69
C ILE A 77 4.08 -2.96 -9.93
N VAL A 78 3.51 -4.02 -10.51
CA VAL A 78 2.45 -4.81 -9.85
C VAL A 78 3.00 -5.48 -8.60
N VAL A 79 4.21 -6.03 -8.68
CA VAL A 79 4.90 -6.62 -7.53
C VAL A 79 5.16 -5.57 -6.45
N ARG A 80 5.70 -4.39 -6.82
CA ARG A 80 5.95 -3.31 -5.85
C ARG A 80 4.69 -2.88 -5.10
N ARG A 81 3.57 -2.74 -5.81
CA ARG A 81 2.28 -2.33 -5.23
C ARG A 81 1.74 -3.35 -4.23
N TYR A 82 1.69 -4.62 -4.60
CA TYR A 82 1.25 -5.67 -3.67
C TYR A 82 2.15 -5.75 -2.43
N ALA A 83 3.46 -5.63 -2.62
CA ALA A 83 4.41 -5.58 -1.52
C ALA A 83 4.16 -4.39 -0.58
N ALA A 84 3.94 -3.19 -1.14
CA ALA A 84 3.70 -1.98 -0.37
C ALA A 84 2.42 -2.07 0.47
N VAL A 85 1.30 -2.52 -0.13
CA VAL A 85 0.03 -2.69 0.59
C VAL A 85 0.18 -3.72 1.72
N ALA A 86 0.81 -4.86 1.44
CA ALA A 86 1.04 -5.89 2.46
C ALA A 86 1.94 -5.40 3.61
N LEU A 87 2.98 -4.64 3.30
CA LEU A 87 3.87 -4.02 4.30
C LEU A 87 3.14 -2.95 5.11
N GLY A 88 2.30 -2.15 4.47
CA GLY A 88 1.45 -1.17 5.14
C GLY A 88 0.55 -1.84 6.17
N ALA A 89 -0.15 -2.91 5.80
CA ALA A 89 -0.99 -3.70 6.70
C ALA A 89 -0.19 -4.31 7.88
N ARG A 90 1.09 -4.62 7.67
CA ARG A 90 2.01 -5.10 8.71
C ARG A 90 2.62 -4.00 9.57
N GLY A 91 2.34 -2.74 9.24
CA GLY A 91 2.87 -1.58 9.95
C GLY A 91 4.32 -1.26 9.63
N ALA A 92 4.82 -1.62 8.46
CA ALA A 92 6.18 -1.35 8.00
C ALA A 92 6.26 0.02 7.31
N ALA A 93 6.93 0.97 7.94
CA ALA A 93 7.05 2.35 7.44
C ALA A 93 7.82 2.47 6.11
N ASP A 94 8.61 1.48 5.77
CA ASP A 94 9.38 1.40 4.50
C ASP A 94 8.46 1.46 3.27
N ALA A 95 7.18 1.09 3.43
CA ALA A 95 6.19 1.13 2.36
C ALA A 95 5.67 2.54 2.03
N ILE A 96 5.82 3.52 2.94
CA ILE A 96 5.22 4.85 2.81
C ILE A 96 5.54 5.52 1.46
N PRO A 97 6.79 5.57 0.98
CA PRO A 97 7.09 6.23 -0.30
C PRO A 97 6.36 5.59 -1.48
N THR A 98 6.30 4.25 -1.52
CA THR A 98 5.63 3.52 -2.60
C THR A 98 4.12 3.72 -2.54
N LEU A 99 3.51 3.69 -1.35
CA LEU A 99 2.07 3.92 -1.16
C LEU A 99 1.68 5.34 -1.61
N ILE A 100 2.46 6.37 -1.25
CA ILE A 100 2.21 7.74 -1.71
C ILE A 100 2.36 7.83 -3.23
N GLY A 101 3.38 7.19 -3.81
CA GLY A 101 3.57 7.11 -5.26
C GLY A 101 2.35 6.50 -5.98
N MET A 102 1.73 5.47 -5.41
CA MET A 102 0.49 4.87 -5.95
C MET A 102 -0.66 5.89 -6.01
N ILE A 103 -0.80 6.77 -5.01
CA ILE A 103 -1.81 7.83 -4.99
C ILE A 103 -1.50 8.87 -6.07
N VAL A 104 -0.23 9.29 -6.20
CA VAL A 104 0.22 10.26 -7.22
C VAL A 104 0.00 9.71 -8.64
N GLU A 105 0.23 8.43 -8.84
CA GLU A 105 0.02 7.73 -10.12
C GLU A 105 -1.45 7.36 -10.38
N GLU A 106 -2.34 7.60 -9.41
CA GLU A 106 -3.77 7.25 -9.45
C GLU A 106 -4.00 5.76 -9.76
N THR A 107 -3.18 4.90 -9.14
CA THR A 107 -3.23 3.46 -9.36
C THR A 107 -3.35 2.73 -8.04
N ASN A 108 -4.45 2.02 -7.82
CA ASN A 108 -4.80 1.40 -6.53
C ASN A 108 -4.71 2.41 -5.37
N ASP A 109 -5.08 3.65 -5.64
CA ASP A 109 -5.00 4.79 -4.73
C ASP A 109 -5.83 4.59 -3.45
N VAL A 110 -6.94 3.89 -3.53
CA VAL A 110 -7.77 3.53 -2.37
C VAL A 110 -7.03 2.57 -1.44
N ASP A 111 -6.52 1.45 -1.97
CA ASP A 111 -5.77 0.47 -1.16
C ASP A 111 -4.52 1.11 -0.53
N ALA A 112 -3.87 2.03 -1.25
CA ALA A 112 -2.72 2.76 -0.75
C ALA A 112 -3.10 3.73 0.37
N ALA A 113 -4.21 4.46 0.26
CA ALA A 113 -4.70 5.36 1.29
C ALA A 113 -5.11 4.58 2.55
N ASP A 114 -5.79 3.46 2.41
CA ASP A 114 -6.16 2.58 3.53
C ASP A 114 -4.92 2.04 4.25
N ALA A 115 -3.90 1.63 3.50
CA ALA A 115 -2.62 1.18 4.08
C ALA A 115 -1.88 2.31 4.82
N LEU A 116 -1.88 3.53 4.30
CA LEU A 116 -1.32 4.71 4.98
C LEU A 116 -2.10 5.05 6.25
N SER A 117 -3.44 4.98 6.21
CA SER A 117 -4.29 5.18 7.39
C SER A 117 -3.99 4.14 8.48
N ALA A 118 -3.87 2.86 8.11
CA ALA A 118 -3.49 1.81 9.04
C ALA A 118 -2.10 2.05 9.67
N LEU A 119 -1.11 2.50 8.88
CA LEU A 119 0.21 2.88 9.38
C LEU A 119 0.16 4.06 10.33
N ALA A 120 -0.69 5.04 10.07
CA ALA A 120 -0.85 6.25 10.85
C ALA A 120 -1.48 6.04 12.24
N SER A 121 -1.92 4.83 12.55
CA SER A 121 -2.30 4.46 13.93
C SER A 121 -1.13 4.61 14.92
N ARG A 122 0.11 4.66 14.43
CA ARG A 122 1.33 4.94 15.20
C ARG A 122 1.71 6.42 15.07
N PRO A 123 1.81 7.20 16.17
CA PRO A 123 2.02 8.65 16.09
C PRO A 123 3.23 9.08 15.26
N ALA A 124 4.38 8.40 15.42
CA ALA A 124 5.58 8.71 14.64
C ALA A 124 5.40 8.48 13.13
N ALA A 125 4.64 7.46 12.73
CA ALA A 125 4.32 7.21 11.33
C ALA A 125 3.30 8.22 10.81
N ALA A 126 2.33 8.65 11.63
CA ALA A 126 1.35 9.66 11.26
C ALA A 126 2.00 10.98 10.84
N ASP A 127 2.92 11.50 11.65
CA ASP A 127 3.63 12.74 11.33
C ASP A 127 4.50 12.59 10.08
N GLN A 128 5.18 11.45 9.91
CA GLN A 128 5.97 11.16 8.71
C GLN A 128 5.09 11.10 7.45
N ILE A 129 3.94 10.42 7.52
CA ILE A 129 3.00 10.31 6.41
C ILE A 129 2.44 11.68 6.06
N ALA A 130 1.98 12.44 7.06
CA ALA A 130 1.43 13.78 6.85
C ALA A 130 2.45 14.71 6.18
N ALA A 131 3.71 14.73 6.66
CA ALA A 131 4.77 15.53 6.06
C ALA A 131 5.02 15.15 4.59
N ARG A 132 5.10 13.86 4.28
CA ARG A 132 5.30 13.38 2.91
C ARG A 132 4.13 13.70 1.97
N LEU A 133 2.90 13.60 2.45
CA LEU A 133 1.71 14.00 1.68
C LEU A 133 1.74 15.49 1.38
N VAL A 134 2.13 16.33 2.35
CA VAL A 134 2.29 17.79 2.18
C VAL A 134 3.37 18.10 1.14
N ASP A 135 4.52 17.44 1.21
CA ASP A 135 5.60 17.62 0.23
C ASP A 135 5.11 17.32 -1.20
N CYS A 136 4.36 16.22 -1.38
CA CYS A 136 3.78 15.89 -2.69
C CYS A 136 2.70 16.88 -3.14
N LEU A 137 1.91 17.43 -2.22
CA LEU A 137 0.91 18.44 -2.52
C LEU A 137 1.53 19.79 -2.94
N ALA A 138 2.72 20.10 -2.42
CA ALA A 138 3.47 21.29 -2.80
C ALA A 138 4.19 21.14 -4.15
N ASP A 139 4.31 19.92 -4.68
CA ASP A 139 4.92 19.67 -5.99
C ASP A 139 3.97 20.09 -7.12
N GLY A 140 4.28 21.19 -7.80
CA GLY A 140 3.49 21.74 -8.90
C GLY A 140 3.37 20.83 -10.13
N THR A 141 4.10 19.71 -10.19
CA THR A 141 4.01 18.73 -11.28
C THR A 141 2.91 17.70 -11.05
N VAL A 142 2.39 17.57 -9.82
CA VAL A 142 1.33 16.63 -9.46
C VAL A 142 -0.01 17.13 -10.02
N ARG A 143 -0.70 16.25 -10.73
CA ARG A 143 -2.01 16.57 -11.35
C ARG A 143 -3.07 16.91 -10.30
N SER A 144 -4.01 17.79 -10.64
CA SER A 144 -5.13 18.21 -9.77
C SER A 144 -5.93 17.02 -9.21
N SER A 145 -6.19 15.98 -10.02
CA SER A 145 -6.87 14.77 -9.59
C SER A 145 -6.08 14.02 -8.49
N ALA A 146 -4.77 13.87 -8.66
CA ALA A 146 -3.90 13.25 -7.67
C ALA A 146 -3.76 14.13 -6.41
N ARG A 147 -3.64 15.47 -6.56
CA ARG A 147 -3.63 16.40 -5.42
C ARG A 147 -4.90 16.26 -4.57
N ARG A 148 -6.07 16.14 -5.21
CA ARG A 148 -7.32 15.89 -4.50
C ARG A 148 -7.30 14.55 -3.74
N ARG A 149 -6.74 13.47 -4.32
CA ARG A 149 -6.61 12.18 -3.65
C ARG A 149 -5.65 12.22 -2.47
N LEU A 150 -4.51 12.90 -2.61
CA LEU A 150 -3.57 13.16 -1.51
C LEU A 150 -4.24 13.94 -0.37
N THR A 151 -5.07 14.95 -0.71
CA THR A 151 -5.85 15.71 0.28
C THR A 151 -6.87 14.81 0.99
N GLN A 152 -7.54 13.90 0.28
CA GLN A 152 -8.44 12.91 0.88
C GLN A 152 -7.69 11.97 1.82
N ALA A 153 -6.49 11.51 1.44
CA ALA A 153 -5.68 10.65 2.30
C ALA A 153 -5.32 11.32 3.63
N LEU A 154 -5.14 12.64 3.68
CA LEU A 154 -4.93 13.39 4.93
C LEU A 154 -6.11 13.31 5.90
N ALA A 155 -7.33 12.99 5.42
CA ALA A 155 -8.52 12.92 6.28
C ALA A 155 -8.37 11.88 7.40
N ASP A 156 -7.71 10.77 7.13
CA ASP A 156 -7.58 9.65 8.05
C ASP A 156 -6.23 9.63 8.78
N ILE A 157 -5.36 10.62 8.50
CA ILE A 157 -4.09 10.76 9.22
C ILE A 157 -4.30 11.63 10.46
N PRO A 158 -4.08 11.10 11.68
CA PRO A 158 -4.21 11.87 12.91
C PRO A 158 -3.03 12.84 13.09
N GLY A 159 -3.23 13.84 13.93
CA GLY A 159 -2.18 14.75 14.40
C GLY A 159 -2.25 16.16 13.84
N ASN A 160 -1.43 17.04 14.45
CA ASN A 160 -1.44 18.47 14.14
C ASN A 160 -0.91 18.78 12.73
N THR A 161 0.03 17.99 12.23
CA THR A 161 0.62 18.19 10.89
C THR A 161 -0.45 18.03 9.81
N ALA A 162 -1.24 16.96 9.86
CA ALA A 162 -2.34 16.75 8.93
C ALA A 162 -3.45 17.82 9.06
N SER A 163 -3.79 18.20 10.30
CA SER A 163 -4.83 19.22 10.54
C SER A 163 -4.42 20.59 10.01
N ARG A 164 -3.17 21.02 10.22
CA ARG A 164 -2.65 22.27 9.64
C ARG A 164 -2.63 22.24 8.13
N ALA A 165 -2.13 21.12 7.55
CA ALA A 165 -2.12 20.97 6.11
C ALA A 165 -3.53 21.09 5.49
N LEU A 166 -4.54 20.48 6.10
CA LEU A 166 -5.92 20.61 5.64
C LEU A 166 -6.44 22.04 5.76
N ALA A 167 -6.06 22.77 6.84
CA ALA A 167 -6.42 24.17 6.99
C ALA A 167 -5.80 25.05 5.89
N ASP A 168 -4.52 24.85 5.59
CA ASP A 168 -3.84 25.56 4.51
C ASP A 168 -4.45 25.23 3.14
N LEU A 169 -4.69 23.95 2.87
CA LEU A 169 -5.29 23.46 1.62
C LEU A 169 -6.74 23.94 1.42
N SER A 170 -7.46 24.32 2.46
CA SER A 170 -8.80 24.90 2.31
C SER A 170 -8.81 26.25 1.58
N HIS A 171 -7.64 26.87 1.42
CA HIS A 171 -7.39 28.10 0.69
C HIS A 171 -6.55 27.89 -0.58
N ASP A 172 -6.41 26.63 -1.04
CA ASP A 172 -5.60 26.27 -2.22
C ASP A 172 -6.19 26.91 -3.49
N GLU A 173 -5.31 27.28 -4.43
CA GLU A 173 -5.71 27.83 -5.73
C GLU A 173 -6.52 26.82 -6.57
N ASP A 174 -6.25 25.53 -6.39
CA ASP A 174 -7.05 24.48 -6.99
C ASP A 174 -8.36 24.30 -6.22
N ARG A 175 -9.45 24.76 -6.85
CA ARG A 175 -10.79 24.72 -6.26
C ARG A 175 -11.21 23.32 -5.79
N ALA A 176 -10.80 22.27 -6.48
CA ALA A 176 -11.17 20.89 -6.11
C ALA A 176 -10.44 20.47 -4.84
N VAL A 177 -9.17 20.86 -4.68
CA VAL A 177 -8.37 20.65 -3.47
C VAL A 177 -8.97 21.43 -2.32
N ALA A 178 -9.22 22.74 -2.52
CA ALA A 178 -9.77 23.61 -1.48
C ALA A 178 -11.13 23.14 -0.94
N LEU A 179 -12.05 22.76 -1.82
CA LEU A 179 -13.36 22.23 -1.43
C LEU A 179 -13.25 20.89 -0.70
N THR A 180 -12.32 20.02 -1.13
CA THR A 180 -12.08 18.73 -0.47
C THR A 180 -11.55 18.94 0.95
N ALA A 181 -10.55 19.81 1.12
CA ALA A 181 -9.99 20.13 2.43
C ALA A 181 -11.02 20.77 3.37
N ALA A 182 -11.79 21.76 2.88
CA ALA A 182 -12.85 22.39 3.66
C ALA A 182 -13.93 21.39 4.12
N TYR A 183 -14.34 20.47 3.25
CA TYR A 183 -15.31 19.43 3.60
C TYR A 183 -14.76 18.49 4.70
N ILE A 184 -13.51 18.07 4.60
CA ILE A 184 -12.85 17.21 5.61
C ILE A 184 -12.78 17.92 6.96
N LEU A 185 -12.41 19.20 6.99
CA LEU A 185 -12.37 20.01 8.21
C LEU A 185 -13.75 20.10 8.87
N GLY A 186 -14.80 20.39 8.08
CA GLY A 186 -16.17 20.45 8.58
C GLY A 186 -16.66 19.14 9.22
N ILE A 187 -16.23 17.98 8.71
CA ILE A 187 -16.55 16.68 9.32
C ILE A 187 -15.76 16.48 10.63
N ARG A 188 -14.49 16.91 10.68
CA ARG A 188 -13.65 16.75 11.88
C ARG A 188 -14.15 17.63 13.04
N ASP A 189 -14.60 18.85 12.75
CA ASP A 189 -15.13 19.78 13.75
C ASP A 189 -16.50 19.34 14.29
N ALA A 190 -17.24 18.51 13.55
CA ALA A 190 -18.54 17.98 13.94
C ALA A 190 -18.48 16.72 14.83
N ARG A 191 -17.31 16.16 15.06
CA ARG A 191 -17.08 14.95 15.90
C ARG A 191 -16.53 15.31 17.27
#